data_6cfdb46b301b74ce1fb5133fca8b338b
#
_entry.id   6cfdb46b301b74ce1fb5133fca8b338b
#
_cell.length_a   1.000
_cell.length_b   1.000
_cell.length_c   1.000
_cell.angle_alpha   90.00
_cell.angle_beta   90.00
_cell.angle_gamma   90.00
#
_symmetry.space_group_name_H-M   'P 1'
#
loop_
_entity.id
_entity.type
_entity.pdbx_description
1 polymer ?
#
loop_
_entity_poly.entity_id
_entity_poly.type
_entity_poly.pdbx_seq_one_letter_code
_entity_poly.pdbx_strand_id
1 'polypeptide(L)'
;MAGAGANSKDISSPVDRRRLEDALRASENRFRAAFVDAGIGMALVDRDDLIIEANPALAEMLGCTVPELMRMHIHQLMDVEERARHVYRQLVRGELDRVRLEKRLRHRQGHAVWTNITVSLIRDSTGEPLYTLAMVEDVSEARRLGDRLHYQSMHDPLTGLPNRALFFDRLAGACAEADQRIGLCYLDLDGFQAVNDTLGHPVGDELLVAVARRLEQRFSPRGHLVARVGGDEFAVLVPRSAGAEELTALASEVVEILGPPYDLAGQRVAATASVGVVERPVSGTSPTELVKDADATLCWAKSDGRSRWALYDPERIASQMTRQVLATTMRPALERGEFLLEYQPLVELATGRLQGVEALVRWRHPEFGRLAPDRFIQIAEETGAIVPLGHWVLETACRQARSWMDRFPDAQPLVSVNLAARQFRDSDMVADVAEVLGRTRLPARLLQLELTESAVMGPAGRPVEALHALDAMGVRIAIDDFGTGYSNLAYLSRLPVHVLKLAKSFVEGFDEQVRDAVDEKIVTALVRLAHVLGITVTAEGVESAAQAEQLRLTGCDSAQGWHFGRAVPAEQIDRLLGG
;
A
#
# COMPACT_ATOMS: atom_id res chain seq x y z
N MET A 1 -35.84 85.21 53.56
CA MET A 1 -35.16 84.48 54.64
C MET A 1 -34.31 83.36 54.02
N ALA A 2 -33.04 83.40 54.41
CA ALA A 2 -32.00 82.38 54.34
C ALA A 2 -31.75 81.73 52.93
N GLY A 3 -30.65 81.84 52.22
CA GLY A 3 -29.24 81.94 52.67
C GLY A 3 -28.60 80.57 52.61
N ALA A 4 -27.96 80.25 51.48
CA ALA A 4 -27.00 79.17 51.45
C ALA A 4 -25.82 79.63 50.56
N GLY A 5 -24.75 80.12 51.22
CA GLY A 5 -23.53 80.48 50.56
C GLY A 5 -22.73 79.25 50.13
N ALA A 6 -22.27 79.28 48.91
CA ALA A 6 -21.28 78.34 48.39
C ALA A 6 -19.93 78.68 49.01
N ASN A 7 -19.39 77.74 49.79
CA ASN A 7 -18.07 77.76 50.43
C ASN A 7 -17.02 77.48 49.37
N SER A 8 -16.43 78.53 48.77
CA SER A 8 -15.17 78.47 48.07
C SER A 8 -14.06 78.32 49.15
N LYS A 9 -13.57 77.06 49.34
CA LYS A 9 -12.36 76.84 50.17
C LYS A 9 -11.16 77.44 49.43
N ASP A 10 -10.78 78.64 49.93
CA ASP A 10 -9.58 79.31 49.58
C ASP A 10 -8.37 78.48 49.96
N ILE A 11 -7.60 77.98 48.98
CA ILE A 11 -6.35 77.23 49.20
C ILE A 11 -5.24 78.20 49.49
N SER A 12 -5.26 78.77 50.68
CA SER A 12 -4.28 79.82 51.12
C SER A 12 -3.35 79.39 52.29
N SER A 13 -3.42 78.12 52.73
CA SER A 13 -2.49 77.64 53.73
C SER A 13 -1.18 77.14 53.12
N PRO A 14 -0.01 77.58 53.54
CA PRO A 14 1.29 77.06 53.10
C PRO A 14 1.45 75.57 53.28
N VAL A 15 0.69 74.94 54.19
CA VAL A 15 0.70 73.52 54.51
C VAL A 15 -0.07 72.71 53.41
N ASP A 16 -1.21 73.22 52.94
CA ASP A 16 -2.01 72.61 51.94
C ASP A 16 -1.34 72.62 50.55
N ARG A 17 -0.65 73.73 50.27
CA ARG A 17 0.15 73.87 49.05
C ARG A 17 1.34 72.89 49.03
N ARG A 18 2.01 72.67 50.13
CA ARG A 18 3.11 71.73 50.27
C ARG A 18 2.65 70.32 50.16
N ARG A 19 1.50 69.96 50.76
CA ARG A 19 0.85 68.62 50.56
C ARG A 19 0.43 68.34 49.11
N LEU A 20 -0.05 69.35 48.40
CA LEU A 20 -0.42 69.24 47.00
C LEU A 20 0.83 69.06 46.12
N GLU A 21 1.88 69.83 46.39
CA GLU A 21 3.18 69.73 45.71
C GLU A 21 3.85 68.38 45.99
N ASP A 22 3.78 67.85 47.21
CA ASP A 22 4.31 66.52 47.57
C ASP A 22 3.47 65.38 46.91
N ALA A 23 2.16 65.54 46.87
CA ALA A 23 1.27 64.59 46.19
C ALA A 23 1.49 64.56 44.66
N LEU A 24 1.68 65.76 44.06
CA LEU A 24 2.02 65.90 42.64
C LEU A 24 3.37 65.25 42.35
N ARG A 25 4.41 65.55 43.11
CA ARG A 25 5.76 64.96 42.97
C ARG A 25 5.71 63.45 43.14
N ALA A 26 4.94 62.95 44.10
CA ALA A 26 4.76 61.50 44.29
C ALA A 26 4.06 60.84 43.13
N SER A 27 3.08 61.53 42.50
CA SER A 27 2.38 61.07 41.31
C SER A 27 3.29 61.08 40.09
N GLU A 28 4.03 62.20 39.87
CA GLU A 28 5.02 62.31 38.79
C GLU A 28 6.10 61.23 38.88
N ASN A 29 6.64 61.02 40.09
CA ASN A 29 7.65 60.00 40.30
C ASN A 29 7.11 58.56 40.03
N ARG A 30 5.90 58.28 40.44
CA ARG A 30 5.28 56.99 40.15
C ARG A 30 5.04 56.79 38.65
N PHE A 31 4.54 57.82 37.96
CA PHE A 31 4.37 57.79 36.53
C PHE A 31 5.69 57.61 35.80
N ARG A 32 6.70 58.41 36.20
CA ARG A 32 8.03 58.34 35.58
C ARG A 32 8.68 57.01 35.82
N ALA A 33 8.62 56.44 37.01
CA ALA A 33 9.13 55.09 37.27
C ALA A 33 8.37 54.02 36.41
N ALA A 34 7.04 54.06 36.37
CA ALA A 34 6.24 53.11 35.57
C ALA A 34 6.51 53.24 34.05
N PHE A 35 6.79 54.45 33.57
CA PHE A 35 7.07 54.71 32.15
C PHE A 35 8.51 54.34 31.76
N VAL A 36 9.49 54.73 32.58
CA VAL A 36 10.92 54.51 32.30
C VAL A 36 11.33 53.06 32.51
N ASP A 37 10.82 52.43 33.60
CA ASP A 37 11.17 51.06 33.98
C ASP A 37 10.28 49.99 33.31
N ALA A 38 9.32 50.40 32.46
CA ALA A 38 8.48 49.47 31.71
C ALA A 38 9.33 48.66 30.75
N GLY A 39 9.17 47.33 30.78
CA GLY A 39 9.84 46.41 29.85
C GLY A 39 9.26 46.40 28.42
N ILE A 40 8.25 47.23 28.14
CA ILE A 40 7.64 47.43 26.82
C ILE A 40 7.94 48.85 26.32
N GLY A 41 8.10 49.00 25.00
CA GLY A 41 8.28 50.31 24.39
C GLY A 41 7.06 51.19 24.64
N MET A 42 7.28 52.44 25.10
CA MET A 42 6.21 53.42 25.31
C MET A 42 6.57 54.74 24.70
N ALA A 43 5.58 55.40 24.07
CA ALA A 43 5.72 56.77 23.55
C ALA A 43 4.45 57.56 23.80
N LEU A 44 4.60 58.83 24.17
CA LEU A 44 3.56 59.84 24.13
C LEU A 44 3.69 60.63 22.82
N VAL A 45 2.60 60.77 22.11
CA VAL A 45 2.56 61.42 20.80
C VAL A 45 1.52 62.54 20.85
N ASP A 46 1.86 63.70 20.32
CA ASP A 46 0.97 64.85 20.23
C ASP A 46 -0.04 64.71 19.05
N ARG A 47 -0.83 65.75 18.86
CA ARG A 47 -1.87 65.80 17.79
C ARG A 47 -1.27 65.90 16.38
N ASP A 48 -0.01 66.29 16.27
CA ASP A 48 0.74 66.49 15.02
C ASP A 48 1.63 65.28 14.68
N ASP A 49 1.39 64.13 15.35
CA ASP A 49 2.16 62.88 15.19
C ASP A 49 3.60 62.93 15.65
N LEU A 50 4.00 63.96 16.42
CA LEU A 50 5.33 64.10 16.99
C LEU A 50 5.44 63.33 18.29
N ILE A 51 6.51 62.56 18.45
CA ILE A 51 6.84 61.86 19.69
C ILE A 51 7.38 62.88 20.70
N ILE A 52 6.61 63.16 21.76
CA ILE A 52 6.97 64.14 22.81
C ILE A 52 7.70 63.49 23.99
N GLU A 53 7.40 62.22 24.27
CA GLU A 53 8.14 61.38 25.23
C GLU A 53 8.28 59.95 24.69
N ALA A 54 9.42 59.34 24.99
CA ALA A 54 9.68 57.93 24.72
C ALA A 54 10.45 57.31 25.88
N ASN A 55 10.18 56.02 26.17
CA ASN A 55 10.89 55.34 27.21
C ASN A 55 12.17 54.63 26.68
N PRO A 56 13.10 54.24 27.57
CA PRO A 56 14.32 53.54 27.16
C PRO A 56 14.06 52.24 26.42
N ALA A 57 13.02 51.48 26.76
CA ALA A 57 12.68 50.22 26.11
C ALA A 57 12.33 50.42 24.62
N LEU A 58 11.59 51.46 24.25
CA LEU A 58 11.32 51.81 22.85
C LEU A 58 12.59 52.20 22.10
N ALA A 59 13.46 52.95 22.76
CA ALA A 59 14.72 53.38 22.20
C ALA A 59 15.66 52.22 21.92
N GLU A 60 15.78 51.29 22.85
CA GLU A 60 16.54 50.03 22.69
C GLU A 60 15.96 49.14 21.57
N MET A 61 14.65 48.95 21.56
CA MET A 61 13.93 48.16 20.55
C MET A 61 14.19 48.67 19.12
N LEU A 62 14.30 49.99 18.93
CA LEU A 62 14.49 50.58 17.61
C LEU A 62 15.95 50.94 17.30
N GLY A 63 16.88 50.72 18.23
CA GLY A 63 18.30 51.06 18.10
C GLY A 63 18.57 52.58 18.05
N CYS A 64 17.68 53.38 18.63
CA CYS A 64 17.76 54.85 18.70
C CYS A 64 18.02 55.30 20.12
N THR A 65 18.37 56.57 20.29
CA THR A 65 18.36 57.18 21.61
C THR A 65 17.01 57.88 21.88
N VAL A 66 16.62 58.01 23.14
CA VAL A 66 15.37 58.71 23.50
C VAL A 66 15.32 60.14 22.93
N PRO A 67 16.39 60.98 22.96
CA PRO A 67 16.35 62.28 22.30
C PRO A 67 16.18 62.23 20.76
N GLU A 68 16.64 61.20 20.11
CA GLU A 68 16.42 61.03 18.67
C GLU A 68 14.95 60.73 18.40
N LEU A 69 14.32 59.80 19.18
CA LEU A 69 12.90 59.46 19.04
C LEU A 69 12.00 60.67 19.27
N MET A 70 12.28 61.53 20.25
CA MET A 70 11.53 62.76 20.56
C MET A 70 11.59 63.85 19.45
N ARG A 71 12.37 63.64 18.41
CA ARG A 71 12.45 64.50 17.22
C ARG A 71 11.80 63.88 15.98
N MET A 72 11.21 62.67 16.13
CA MET A 72 10.62 61.94 15.04
C MET A 72 9.11 61.98 15.06
N HIS A 73 8.53 61.99 13.87
CA HIS A 73 7.11 61.71 13.70
C HIS A 73 6.91 60.21 13.54
N ILE A 74 5.76 59.68 14.00
CA ILE A 74 5.49 58.24 13.96
C ILE A 74 5.53 57.64 12.54
N HIS A 75 5.23 58.40 11.49
CA HIS A 75 5.31 57.97 10.09
C HIS A 75 6.77 57.72 9.62
N GLN A 76 7.78 58.22 10.35
CA GLN A 76 9.19 57.92 10.05
C GLN A 76 9.62 56.54 10.57
N LEU A 77 8.90 56.02 11.57
CA LEU A 77 9.18 54.72 12.17
C LEU A 77 8.46 53.56 11.48
N MET A 78 7.39 53.83 10.75
CA MET A 78 6.59 52.79 10.07
C MET A 78 5.98 53.31 8.78
N ASP A 79 5.77 52.36 7.82
CA ASP A 79 4.95 52.63 6.66
C ASP A 79 3.47 52.56 7.06
N VAL A 80 2.78 53.70 7.01
CA VAL A 80 1.37 53.78 7.42
C VAL A 80 0.44 53.60 6.21
N GLU A 81 -0.17 52.43 6.13
CA GLU A 81 -1.22 52.17 5.16
C GLU A 81 -2.43 53.11 5.33
N GLU A 82 -3.11 53.42 4.27
CA GLU A 82 -4.25 54.36 4.26
C GLU A 82 -5.36 53.99 5.27
N ARG A 83 -5.62 52.70 5.42
CA ARG A 83 -6.57 52.17 6.41
C ARG A 83 -6.15 52.42 7.85
N ALA A 84 -4.88 52.23 8.16
CA ALA A 84 -4.34 52.48 9.49
C ALA A 84 -4.32 54.00 9.81
N ARG A 85 -4.05 54.87 8.82
CA ARG A 85 -4.19 56.32 8.92
C ARG A 85 -5.60 56.75 9.24
N HIS A 86 -6.60 56.12 8.63
CA HIS A 86 -7.99 56.43 8.89
C HIS A 86 -8.38 56.12 10.34
N VAL A 87 -8.05 54.92 10.83
CA VAL A 87 -8.33 54.47 12.20
C VAL A 87 -7.59 55.36 13.23
N TYR A 88 -6.33 55.71 12.97
CA TYR A 88 -5.57 56.59 13.85
C TYR A 88 -6.17 58.00 13.89
N ARG A 89 -6.66 58.57 12.74
CA ARG A 89 -7.36 59.85 12.73
C ARG A 89 -8.66 59.84 13.54
N GLN A 90 -9.40 58.73 13.53
CA GLN A 90 -10.59 58.57 14.38
C GLN A 90 -10.23 58.58 15.87
N LEU A 91 -9.10 57.95 16.25
CA LEU A 91 -8.61 57.97 17.59
C LEU A 91 -8.24 59.40 18.03
N VAL A 92 -7.44 60.15 17.24
CA VAL A 92 -7.04 61.53 17.52
C VAL A 92 -8.21 62.50 17.60
N ARG A 93 -9.29 62.24 16.84
CA ARG A 93 -10.58 63.00 16.91
C ARG A 93 -11.42 62.63 18.12
N GLY A 94 -11.01 61.64 18.90
CA GLY A 94 -11.77 61.18 20.06
C GLY A 94 -12.98 60.32 19.73
N GLU A 95 -13.12 59.85 18.48
CA GLU A 95 -14.15 58.93 18.05
C GLU A 95 -13.89 57.47 18.58
N LEU A 96 -12.63 57.17 18.88
CA LEU A 96 -12.15 55.93 19.51
C LEU A 96 -11.28 56.23 20.72
N ASP A 97 -11.35 55.42 21.76
CA ASP A 97 -10.48 55.56 22.96
C ASP A 97 -9.22 54.73 22.90
N ARG A 98 -9.23 53.62 22.10
CA ARG A 98 -8.10 52.70 21.98
C ARG A 98 -8.13 51.99 20.60
N VAL A 99 -6.92 51.76 20.08
CA VAL A 99 -6.70 50.96 18.85
C VAL A 99 -5.55 50.00 19.08
N ARG A 100 -5.68 48.78 18.57
CA ARG A 100 -4.61 47.79 18.55
C ARG A 100 -4.28 47.45 17.11
N LEU A 101 -2.98 47.43 16.76
CA LEU A 101 -2.52 47.11 15.40
C LEU A 101 -1.19 46.37 15.46
N GLU A 102 -0.99 45.46 14.54
CA GLU A 102 0.29 44.80 14.34
C GLU A 102 0.99 45.49 13.16
N LYS A 103 2.21 45.95 13.37
CA LYS A 103 2.99 46.72 12.38
C LYS A 103 4.47 46.39 12.44
N ARG A 104 5.13 46.62 11.30
CA ARG A 104 6.58 46.57 11.22
C ARG A 104 7.14 47.95 11.47
N LEU A 105 7.94 48.10 12.53
CA LEU A 105 8.72 49.29 12.75
C LEU A 105 10.11 49.14 12.14
N ARG A 106 10.72 50.25 11.74
CA ARG A 106 12.06 50.29 11.14
C ARG A 106 13.10 50.49 12.20
N HIS A 107 13.96 49.51 12.41
CA HIS A 107 15.14 49.67 13.26
C HIS A 107 16.17 50.58 12.57
N ARG A 108 16.97 51.30 13.34
CA ARG A 108 18.03 52.22 12.83
C ARG A 108 18.99 51.54 11.86
N GLN A 109 19.31 50.27 12.07
CA GLN A 109 20.16 49.44 11.18
C GLN A 109 19.47 48.95 9.91
N GLY A 110 18.21 49.35 9.65
CA GLY A 110 17.46 49.07 8.44
C GLY A 110 16.62 47.77 8.44
N HIS A 111 16.76 46.88 9.45
CA HIS A 111 15.91 45.71 9.58
C HIS A 111 14.55 46.08 10.18
N ALA A 112 13.56 45.23 9.96
CA ALA A 112 12.20 45.40 10.46
C ALA A 112 12.04 44.73 11.82
N VAL A 113 11.38 45.39 12.76
CA VAL A 113 10.93 44.85 14.05
C VAL A 113 9.42 44.70 13.98
N TRP A 114 8.93 43.46 14.14
CA TRP A 114 7.50 43.20 14.20
C TRP A 114 6.96 43.59 15.58
N THR A 115 5.96 44.43 15.58
CA THR A 115 5.43 44.97 16.83
C THR A 115 3.92 44.89 16.91
N ASN A 116 3.43 44.65 18.12
CA ASN A 116 2.03 44.79 18.49
C ASN A 116 1.89 46.15 19.21
N ILE A 117 1.20 47.09 18.57
CA ILE A 117 1.07 48.46 19.04
C ILE A 117 -0.35 48.65 19.57
N THR A 118 -0.46 49.05 20.84
CA THR A 118 -1.71 49.52 21.43
C THR A 118 -1.62 51.02 21.63
N VAL A 119 -2.49 51.79 20.97
CA VAL A 119 -2.56 53.23 21.10
C VAL A 119 -3.83 53.59 21.86
N SER A 120 -3.69 54.35 22.94
CA SER A 120 -4.79 54.82 23.78
C SER A 120 -4.82 56.34 23.80
N LEU A 121 -6.00 56.92 23.73
CA LEU A 121 -6.20 58.39 23.80
C LEU A 121 -6.18 58.84 25.25
N ILE A 122 -5.37 59.88 25.53
CA ILE A 122 -5.37 60.60 26.80
C ILE A 122 -6.08 61.93 26.61
N ARG A 123 -7.05 62.20 27.49
CA ARG A 123 -7.87 63.40 27.47
C ARG A 123 -7.45 64.38 28.59
N ASP A 124 -7.68 65.65 28.37
CA ASP A 124 -7.51 66.67 29.40
C ASP A 124 -8.69 66.70 30.40
N SER A 125 -8.64 67.64 31.36
CA SER A 125 -9.69 67.77 32.37
C SER A 125 -11.05 68.22 31.84
N THR A 126 -11.11 68.66 30.60
CA THR A 126 -12.36 69.06 29.89
C THR A 126 -12.91 67.91 29.02
N GLY A 127 -12.20 66.83 28.91
CA GLY A 127 -12.57 65.66 28.08
C GLY A 127 -12.04 65.75 26.65
N GLU A 128 -11.32 66.79 26.31
CA GLU A 128 -10.75 66.95 24.96
C GLU A 128 -9.49 66.09 24.77
N PRO A 129 -9.24 65.54 23.58
CA PRO A 129 -8.05 64.81 23.24
C PRO A 129 -6.76 65.61 23.51
N LEU A 130 -5.85 65.12 24.29
CA LEU A 130 -4.58 65.78 24.64
C LEU A 130 -3.40 65.12 23.96
N TYR A 131 -3.20 63.82 24.20
CA TYR A 131 -2.10 63.02 23.68
C TYR A 131 -2.59 61.60 23.34
N THR A 132 -1.81 60.86 22.59
CA THR A 132 -1.94 59.42 22.46
C THR A 132 -0.76 58.73 23.16
N LEU A 133 -1.05 57.65 23.92
CA LEU A 133 -0.05 56.76 24.50
C LEU A 133 0.04 55.51 23.63
N ALA A 134 1.18 55.33 22.97
CA ALA A 134 1.51 54.10 22.26
C ALA A 134 2.30 53.16 23.20
N MET A 135 1.81 51.93 23.35
CA MET A 135 2.52 50.82 23.96
C MET A 135 2.93 49.87 22.85
N VAL A 136 4.22 49.56 22.76
CA VAL A 136 4.86 48.83 21.67
C VAL A 136 5.52 47.58 22.21
N GLU A 137 5.05 46.44 21.85
CA GLU A 137 5.60 45.12 22.22
C GLU A 137 6.31 44.52 21.00
N ASP A 138 7.57 44.11 21.15
CA ASP A 138 8.30 43.37 20.11
C ASP A 138 7.81 41.92 20.09
N VAL A 139 7.19 41.51 18.99
CA VAL A 139 6.70 40.14 18.77
C VAL A 139 7.55 39.38 17.73
N SER A 140 8.72 39.92 17.36
CA SER A 140 9.56 39.34 16.30
C SER A 140 10.04 37.93 16.64
N GLU A 141 10.44 37.69 17.90
CA GLU A 141 10.89 36.38 18.36
C GLU A 141 9.71 35.38 18.42
N ALA A 142 8.60 35.78 19.04
CA ALA A 142 7.40 34.95 19.11
C ALA A 142 6.90 34.54 17.74
N ARG A 143 6.91 35.47 16.76
CA ARG A 143 6.52 35.20 15.38
C ARG A 143 7.50 34.24 14.70
N ARG A 144 8.82 34.49 14.80
CA ARG A 144 9.84 33.59 14.25
C ARG A 144 9.74 32.16 14.84
N LEU A 145 9.46 32.07 16.13
CA LEU A 145 9.27 30.80 16.81
C LEU A 145 7.99 30.12 16.31
N GLY A 146 6.90 30.86 16.15
CA GLY A 146 5.65 30.38 15.57
C GLY A 146 5.82 29.86 14.15
N ASP A 147 6.48 30.62 13.27
CA ASP A 147 6.79 30.25 11.90
C ASP A 147 7.67 28.98 11.84
N ARG A 148 8.66 28.90 12.74
CA ARG A 148 9.54 27.74 12.85
C ARG A 148 8.80 26.48 13.34
N LEU A 149 7.94 26.64 14.34
CA LEU A 149 7.09 25.53 14.83
C LEU A 149 6.11 25.07 13.74
N HIS A 150 5.50 26.01 13.02
CA HIS A 150 4.62 25.69 11.90
C HIS A 150 5.38 24.94 10.81
N TYR A 151 6.55 25.40 10.42
CA TYR A 151 7.40 24.69 9.45
C TYR A 151 7.76 23.28 9.93
N GLN A 152 8.18 23.13 11.19
CA GLN A 152 8.50 21.82 11.78
C GLN A 152 7.29 20.89 11.89
N SER A 153 6.08 21.43 12.08
CA SER A 153 4.86 20.62 12.10
C SER A 153 4.48 20.08 10.73
N MET A 154 4.97 20.66 9.64
CA MET A 154 4.64 20.34 8.25
C MET A 154 5.77 19.66 7.47
N HIS A 155 7.00 19.61 8.03
CA HIS A 155 8.16 19.03 7.35
C HIS A 155 8.83 17.97 8.21
N ASP A 156 9.43 16.98 7.57
CA ASP A 156 10.22 15.94 8.22
C ASP A 156 11.57 16.53 8.71
N PRO A 157 11.89 16.40 9.98
CA PRO A 157 13.09 17.06 10.55
C PRO A 157 14.41 16.49 10.04
N LEU A 158 14.43 15.25 9.55
CA LEU A 158 15.63 14.59 9.03
C LEU A 158 15.91 15.00 7.59
N THR A 159 14.92 14.90 6.74
CA THR A 159 15.07 15.06 5.27
C THR A 159 14.74 16.47 4.79
N GLY A 160 13.98 17.25 5.55
CA GLY A 160 13.45 18.56 5.16
C GLY A 160 12.27 18.49 4.19
N LEU A 161 11.89 17.32 3.71
CA LEU A 161 10.73 17.14 2.84
C LEU A 161 9.41 17.43 3.58
N PRO A 162 8.33 17.74 2.87
CA PRO A 162 6.98 17.64 3.39
C PRO A 162 6.76 16.33 4.16
N ASN A 163 6.23 16.47 5.38
CA ASN A 163 5.89 15.32 6.20
C ASN A 163 4.49 14.77 5.86
N ARG A 164 4.07 13.75 6.59
CA ARG A 164 2.74 13.13 6.43
C ARG A 164 1.60 14.16 6.52
N ALA A 165 1.68 15.13 7.43
CA ALA A 165 0.62 16.13 7.63
C ALA A 165 0.48 17.03 6.41
N LEU A 166 1.59 17.60 5.90
CA LEU A 166 1.59 18.44 4.72
C LEU A 166 1.22 17.65 3.46
N PHE A 167 1.68 16.40 3.36
CA PHE A 167 1.29 15.51 2.25
C PHE A 167 -0.23 15.33 2.17
N PHE A 168 -0.89 14.98 3.27
CA PHE A 168 -2.34 14.81 3.29
C PHE A 168 -3.12 16.10 3.07
N ASP A 169 -2.63 17.24 3.57
CA ASP A 169 -3.20 18.56 3.29
C ASP A 169 -3.17 18.88 1.79
N ARG A 170 -2.03 18.68 1.15
CA ARG A 170 -1.86 18.90 -0.30
C ARG A 170 -2.67 17.91 -1.14
N LEU A 171 -2.71 16.66 -0.72
CA LEU A 171 -3.52 15.62 -1.36
C LEU A 171 -5.01 15.97 -1.29
N ALA A 172 -5.49 16.40 -0.13
CA ALA A 172 -6.88 16.83 0.05
C ALA A 172 -7.21 18.05 -0.81
N GLY A 173 -6.29 19.02 -0.89
CA GLY A 173 -6.43 20.18 -1.79
C GLY A 173 -6.51 19.77 -3.26
N ALA A 174 -5.66 18.85 -3.70
CA ALA A 174 -5.68 18.35 -5.07
C ALA A 174 -6.97 17.56 -5.39
N CYS A 175 -7.50 16.80 -4.43
CA CYS A 175 -8.77 16.08 -4.56
C CYS A 175 -10.00 17.01 -4.55
N ALA A 176 -9.87 18.28 -4.18
CA ALA A 176 -10.97 19.25 -4.20
C ALA A 176 -11.12 20.00 -5.54
N GLU A 177 -10.13 19.92 -6.42
CA GLU A 177 -10.17 20.57 -7.75
C GLU A 177 -10.97 19.71 -8.74
N ALA A 178 -12.16 20.17 -9.15
CA ALA A 178 -13.03 19.44 -10.08
C ALA A 178 -12.40 19.25 -11.46
N ASP A 179 -12.83 18.21 -12.19
CA ASP A 179 -12.47 17.88 -13.58
C ASP A 179 -10.98 17.63 -13.85
N GLN A 180 -10.23 17.18 -12.85
CA GLN A 180 -8.82 16.81 -12.99
C GLN A 180 -8.57 15.33 -12.69
N ARG A 181 -7.39 14.85 -13.08
CA ARG A 181 -6.87 13.55 -12.69
C ARG A 181 -5.71 13.75 -11.74
N ILE A 182 -5.61 12.88 -10.77
CA ILE A 182 -4.59 12.89 -9.72
C ILE A 182 -3.77 11.62 -9.80
N GLY A 183 -2.47 11.77 -9.60
CA GLY A 183 -1.54 10.65 -9.59
C GLY A 183 -0.74 10.59 -8.30
N LEU A 184 -0.47 9.39 -7.83
CA LEU A 184 0.32 9.10 -6.65
C LEU A 184 1.30 7.96 -6.94
N CYS A 185 2.59 8.21 -6.73
CA CYS A 185 3.60 7.18 -6.59
C CYS A 185 3.96 7.07 -5.10
N TYR A 186 3.61 5.95 -4.48
CA TYR A 186 3.94 5.62 -3.09
C TYR A 186 5.08 4.62 -3.10
N LEU A 187 6.17 4.88 -2.40
CA LEU A 187 7.41 4.13 -2.53
C LEU A 187 8.01 3.80 -1.16
N ASP A 188 8.73 2.69 -1.11
CA ASP A 188 9.40 2.15 0.06
C ASP A 188 10.80 1.66 -0.36
N LEU A 189 11.79 1.90 0.50
CA LEU A 189 13.17 1.50 0.22
C LEU A 189 13.38 0.03 0.54
N ASP A 190 13.68 -0.75 -0.48
CA ASP A 190 13.91 -2.19 -0.34
C ASP A 190 15.10 -2.49 0.56
N GLY A 191 14.84 -3.24 1.63
CA GLY A 191 15.89 -3.69 2.54
C GLY A 191 16.47 -2.62 3.47
N PHE A 192 15.81 -1.48 3.66
CA PHE A 192 16.28 -0.39 4.53
C PHE A 192 16.57 -0.87 5.96
N GLN A 193 15.74 -1.76 6.51
CA GLN A 193 15.99 -2.34 7.82
C GLN A 193 17.34 -3.09 7.88
N ALA A 194 17.70 -3.84 6.84
CA ALA A 194 18.98 -4.54 6.79
C ALA A 194 20.18 -3.57 6.74
N VAL A 195 20.02 -2.40 6.12
CA VAL A 195 21.02 -1.32 6.17
C VAL A 195 21.19 -0.83 7.61
N ASN A 196 20.11 -0.55 8.32
CA ASN A 196 20.15 -0.15 9.72
C ASN A 196 20.78 -1.20 10.62
N ASP A 197 20.39 -2.47 10.45
CA ASP A 197 20.88 -3.59 11.27
C ASP A 197 22.38 -3.87 11.03
N THR A 198 22.86 -3.60 9.80
CA THR A 198 24.24 -3.91 9.41
C THR A 198 25.20 -2.73 9.60
N LEU A 199 24.76 -1.51 9.25
CA LEU A 199 25.63 -0.31 9.19
C LEU A 199 25.27 0.73 10.28
N GLY A 200 24.19 0.50 11.01
CA GLY A 200 23.69 1.39 12.06
C GLY A 200 22.77 2.50 11.58
N HIS A 201 21.94 3.01 12.48
CA HIS A 201 20.96 4.08 12.21
C HIS A 201 21.56 5.36 11.60
N PRO A 202 22.77 5.84 11.98
CA PRO A 202 23.33 7.02 11.36
C PRO A 202 23.53 6.89 9.84
N VAL A 203 23.94 5.72 9.34
CA VAL A 203 24.09 5.46 7.90
C VAL A 203 22.72 5.36 7.23
N GLY A 204 21.73 4.77 7.91
CA GLY A 204 20.34 4.75 7.45
C GLY A 204 19.77 6.17 7.32
N ASP A 205 20.03 7.05 8.28
CA ASP A 205 19.61 8.45 8.23
C ASP A 205 20.26 9.21 7.05
N GLU A 206 21.57 9.00 6.81
CA GLU A 206 22.25 9.55 5.64
C GLU A 206 21.65 9.04 4.32
N LEU A 207 21.28 7.76 4.26
CA LEU A 207 20.60 7.18 3.10
C LEU A 207 19.25 7.85 2.84
N LEU A 208 18.42 8.02 3.88
CA LEU A 208 17.13 8.69 3.76
C LEU A 208 17.27 10.13 3.25
N VAL A 209 18.28 10.88 3.74
CA VAL A 209 18.58 12.23 3.27
C VAL A 209 19.03 12.23 1.81
N ALA A 210 19.86 11.26 1.41
CA ALA A 210 20.34 11.16 0.03
C ALA A 210 19.22 10.79 -0.95
N VAL A 211 18.33 9.87 -0.57
CA VAL A 211 17.11 9.52 -1.31
C VAL A 211 16.20 10.73 -1.47
N ALA A 212 15.91 11.42 -0.35
CA ALA A 212 15.10 12.62 -0.35
C ALA A 212 15.60 13.67 -1.34
N ARG A 213 16.92 13.94 -1.35
CA ARG A 213 17.55 14.89 -2.27
C ARG A 213 17.42 14.48 -3.74
N ARG A 214 17.61 13.19 -4.06
CA ARG A 214 17.46 12.71 -5.44
C ARG A 214 16.03 12.89 -5.93
N LEU A 215 15.04 12.53 -5.11
CA LEU A 215 13.63 12.69 -5.43
C LEU A 215 13.24 14.16 -5.57
N GLU A 216 13.59 15.00 -4.60
CA GLU A 216 13.27 16.42 -4.59
C GLU A 216 13.86 17.16 -5.79
N GLN A 217 15.14 16.96 -6.07
CA GLN A 217 15.83 17.61 -7.21
C GLN A 217 15.21 17.24 -8.55
N ARG A 218 14.67 16.02 -8.66
CA ARG A 218 14.12 15.54 -9.92
C ARG A 218 12.67 15.92 -10.13
N PHE A 219 11.83 15.84 -9.11
CA PHE A 219 10.37 15.94 -9.26
C PHE A 219 9.79 17.28 -8.80
N SER A 220 10.35 17.95 -7.77
CA SER A 220 9.81 19.23 -7.30
C SER A 220 9.87 20.36 -8.33
N PRO A 221 10.91 20.48 -9.19
CA PRO A 221 10.93 21.51 -10.24
C PRO A 221 9.85 21.33 -11.29
N ARG A 222 9.25 20.14 -11.40
CA ARG A 222 8.15 19.83 -12.32
C ARG A 222 6.77 20.11 -11.73
N GLY A 223 6.71 20.62 -10.49
CA GLY A 223 5.46 20.91 -9.80
C GLY A 223 4.88 19.70 -9.05
N HIS A 224 5.62 18.62 -8.92
CA HIS A 224 5.20 17.46 -8.12
C HIS A 224 5.59 17.65 -6.67
N LEU A 225 4.77 17.17 -5.74
CA LEU A 225 5.08 17.19 -4.32
C LEU A 225 5.80 15.89 -3.94
N VAL A 226 7.04 16.03 -3.47
CA VAL A 226 7.78 14.92 -2.87
C VAL A 226 7.62 15.02 -1.36
N ALA A 227 7.27 13.92 -0.69
CA ALA A 227 7.04 13.86 0.74
C ALA A 227 7.68 12.60 1.35
N ARG A 228 8.07 12.68 2.61
CA ARG A 228 8.37 11.51 3.45
C ARG A 228 7.20 11.25 4.38
N VAL A 229 6.53 10.11 4.20
CA VAL A 229 5.28 9.79 4.90
C VAL A 229 5.55 9.08 6.23
N GLY A 230 6.64 8.32 6.32
CA GLY A 230 7.07 7.65 7.55
C GLY A 230 8.27 6.75 7.30
N GLY A 231 9.05 6.41 8.30
CA GLY A 231 10.16 5.45 8.19
C GLY A 231 11.00 5.59 6.92
N ASP A 232 10.93 4.58 6.08
CA ASP A 232 11.52 4.46 4.75
C ASP A 232 10.52 4.70 3.60
N GLU A 233 9.31 5.20 3.92
CA GLU A 233 8.26 5.47 2.95
C GLU A 233 8.29 6.91 2.45
N PHE A 234 8.25 7.07 1.14
CA PHE A 234 8.15 8.35 0.45
C PHE A 234 6.93 8.37 -0.49
N ALA A 235 6.52 9.56 -0.89
CA ALA A 235 5.43 9.75 -1.84
C ALA A 235 5.78 10.84 -2.85
N VAL A 236 5.41 10.63 -4.10
CA VAL A 236 5.42 11.67 -5.14
C VAL A 236 3.98 11.87 -5.61
N LEU A 237 3.42 13.03 -5.26
CA LEU A 237 2.07 13.42 -5.66
C LEU A 237 2.15 14.24 -6.94
N VAL A 238 1.37 13.86 -7.93
CA VAL A 238 1.15 14.56 -9.19
C VAL A 238 -0.26 15.17 -9.15
N PRO A 239 -0.39 16.46 -8.79
CA PRO A 239 -1.70 17.08 -8.56
C PRO A 239 -2.60 17.13 -9.81
N ARG A 240 -1.96 17.16 -10.99
CA ARG A 240 -2.62 17.22 -12.31
C ARG A 240 -1.96 16.23 -13.23
N SER A 241 -2.49 15.01 -13.26
CA SER A 241 -1.97 13.93 -14.10
C SER A 241 -2.57 13.97 -15.49
N ALA A 242 -1.72 13.77 -16.51
CA ALA A 242 -2.16 13.59 -17.89
C ALA A 242 -2.68 12.15 -18.16
N GLY A 243 -2.48 11.21 -17.22
CA GLY A 243 -2.93 9.83 -17.34
C GLY A 243 -1.92 8.80 -16.82
N ALA A 244 -2.27 7.53 -16.95
CA ALA A 244 -1.49 6.42 -16.44
C ALA A 244 -0.07 6.34 -17.08
N GLU A 245 0.07 6.71 -18.34
CA GLU A 245 1.37 6.68 -19.04
C GLU A 245 2.38 7.66 -18.43
N GLU A 246 1.93 8.86 -18.04
CA GLU A 246 2.79 9.82 -17.34
C GLU A 246 3.28 9.24 -16.02
N LEU A 247 2.39 8.62 -15.25
CA LEU A 247 2.74 8.10 -13.95
C LEU A 247 3.63 6.87 -14.01
N THR A 248 3.42 6.00 -14.98
CA THR A 248 4.30 4.82 -15.18
C THR A 248 5.69 5.23 -15.65
N ALA A 249 5.78 6.26 -16.49
CA ALA A 249 7.06 6.86 -16.86
C ALA A 249 7.77 7.49 -15.65
N LEU A 250 7.03 8.25 -14.83
CA LEU A 250 7.55 8.84 -13.59
C LEU A 250 8.02 7.75 -12.61
N ALA A 251 7.24 6.69 -12.42
CA ALA A 251 7.59 5.59 -11.54
C ALA A 251 8.83 4.82 -12.03
N SER A 252 8.96 4.63 -13.35
CA SER A 252 10.18 4.06 -13.96
C SER A 252 11.39 4.92 -13.66
N GLU A 253 11.25 6.24 -13.79
CA GLU A 253 12.28 7.21 -13.47
C GLU A 253 12.64 7.21 -11.98
N VAL A 254 11.68 7.05 -11.07
CA VAL A 254 11.93 6.89 -9.63
C VAL A 254 12.83 5.68 -9.37
N VAL A 255 12.49 4.52 -9.94
CA VAL A 255 13.29 3.29 -9.77
C VAL A 255 14.70 3.48 -10.34
N GLU A 256 14.81 4.13 -11.51
CA GLU A 256 16.09 4.37 -12.17
C GLU A 256 17.01 5.30 -11.37
N ILE A 257 16.50 6.44 -10.87
CA ILE A 257 17.32 7.41 -10.13
C ILE A 257 17.74 6.92 -8.75
N LEU A 258 16.98 6.01 -8.14
CA LEU A 258 17.30 5.43 -6.84
C LEU A 258 18.23 4.22 -6.92
N GLY A 259 18.32 3.54 -8.08
CA GLY A 259 19.16 2.36 -8.30
C GLY A 259 20.67 2.56 -8.14
N PRO A 260 21.27 3.69 -8.57
CA PRO A 260 22.70 3.92 -8.41
C PRO A 260 23.12 3.96 -6.94
N PRO A 261 24.26 3.30 -6.57
CA PRO A 261 24.74 3.28 -5.19
C PRO A 261 24.93 4.67 -4.58
N TYR A 262 24.86 4.71 -3.25
CA TYR A 262 25.06 5.89 -2.43
C TYR A 262 26.43 5.82 -1.76
N ASP A 263 27.19 6.91 -1.79
CA ASP A 263 28.45 7.03 -1.06
C ASP A 263 28.14 7.66 0.32
N LEU A 264 28.04 6.84 1.36
CA LEU A 264 27.63 7.22 2.72
C LEU A 264 28.70 6.82 3.71
N ALA A 265 29.15 7.74 4.55
CA ALA A 265 30.19 7.49 5.57
C ALA A 265 31.43 6.76 5.02
N GLY A 266 31.79 6.99 3.75
CA GLY A 266 32.94 6.34 3.09
C GLY A 266 32.67 4.92 2.58
N GLN A 267 31.42 4.45 2.60
CA GLN A 267 31.00 3.15 2.09
C GLN A 267 30.02 3.31 0.93
N ARG A 268 30.04 2.38 -0.02
CA ARG A 268 29.06 2.32 -1.12
C ARG A 268 27.88 1.44 -0.71
N VAL A 269 26.73 2.05 -0.51
CA VAL A 269 25.48 1.39 -0.13
C VAL A 269 24.57 1.31 -1.35
N ALA A 270 24.14 0.10 -1.70
CA ALA A 270 23.11 -0.09 -2.73
C ALA A 270 21.74 -0.16 -2.04
N ALA A 271 20.81 0.64 -2.50
CA ALA A 271 19.42 0.58 -2.08
C ALA A 271 18.54 0.77 -3.32
N THR A 272 17.47 -0.01 -3.41
CA THR A 272 16.46 0.10 -4.44
C THR A 272 15.13 0.53 -3.83
N ALA A 273 14.15 0.83 -4.66
CA ALA A 273 12.82 1.14 -4.17
C ALA A 273 11.76 0.35 -4.94
N SER A 274 10.74 -0.07 -4.23
CA SER A 274 9.49 -0.56 -4.82
C SER A 274 8.47 0.58 -4.84
N VAL A 275 7.64 0.67 -5.88
CA VAL A 275 6.72 1.80 -6.10
C VAL A 275 5.33 1.30 -6.43
N GLY A 276 4.33 1.72 -5.65
CA GLY A 276 2.92 1.58 -5.96
C GLY A 276 2.40 2.84 -6.66
N VAL A 277 1.79 2.67 -7.83
CA VAL A 277 1.32 3.77 -8.69
C VAL A 277 -0.20 3.73 -8.77
N VAL A 278 -0.84 4.85 -8.45
CA VAL A 278 -2.29 5.02 -8.60
C VAL A 278 -2.57 6.28 -9.40
N GLU A 279 -3.47 6.18 -10.35
CA GLU A 279 -3.97 7.31 -11.13
C GLU A 279 -5.49 7.22 -11.22
N ARG A 280 -6.18 8.32 -10.89
CA ARG A 280 -7.65 8.35 -10.88
C ARG A 280 -8.20 9.75 -11.24
N PRO A 281 -9.44 9.82 -11.75
CA PRO A 281 -10.19 11.07 -11.76
C PRO A 281 -10.40 11.56 -10.31
N VAL A 282 -10.33 12.85 -10.09
CA VAL A 282 -10.58 13.44 -8.75
C VAL A 282 -12.04 13.22 -8.32
N SER A 283 -12.98 13.23 -9.27
CA SER A 283 -14.40 12.99 -8.99
C SER A 283 -14.63 11.62 -8.34
N GLY A 284 -15.12 11.60 -7.11
CA GLY A 284 -15.38 10.38 -6.34
C GLY A 284 -14.17 9.73 -5.68
N THR A 285 -13.00 10.37 -5.70
CA THR A 285 -11.78 9.86 -5.07
C THR A 285 -11.54 10.53 -3.72
N SER A 286 -11.40 9.76 -2.66
CA SER A 286 -10.98 10.27 -1.36
C SER A 286 -9.46 10.15 -1.17
N PRO A 287 -8.80 11.10 -0.46
CA PRO A 287 -7.37 11.02 -0.14
C PRO A 287 -6.96 9.70 0.53
N THR A 288 -7.78 9.22 1.45
CA THR A 288 -7.51 7.99 2.20
C THR A 288 -7.57 6.75 1.31
N GLU A 289 -8.54 6.68 0.39
CA GLU A 289 -8.64 5.58 -0.57
C GLU A 289 -7.48 5.59 -1.54
N LEU A 290 -7.08 6.76 -2.05
CA LEU A 290 -5.94 6.87 -2.98
C LEU A 290 -4.65 6.34 -2.36
N VAL A 291 -4.37 6.70 -1.10
CA VAL A 291 -3.19 6.20 -0.37
C VAL A 291 -3.30 4.71 -0.08
N LYS A 292 -4.48 4.22 0.35
CA LYS A 292 -4.72 2.79 0.58
C LYS A 292 -4.47 1.94 -0.67
N ASP A 293 -4.94 2.42 -1.82
CA ASP A 293 -4.75 1.72 -3.08
C ASP A 293 -3.29 1.76 -3.55
N ALA A 294 -2.58 2.88 -3.30
CA ALA A 294 -1.16 2.99 -3.60
C ALA A 294 -0.31 2.07 -2.72
N ASP A 295 -0.63 1.95 -1.43
CA ASP A 295 0.03 1.04 -0.50
C ASP A 295 -0.22 -0.44 -0.88
N ALA A 296 -1.47 -0.81 -1.18
CA ALA A 296 -1.78 -2.14 -1.69
C ALA A 296 -1.01 -2.47 -2.98
N THR A 297 -0.88 -1.49 -3.88
CA THR A 297 -0.13 -1.64 -5.14
C THR A 297 1.38 -1.74 -4.89
N LEU A 298 1.91 -1.02 -3.90
CA LEU A 298 3.29 -1.14 -3.46
C LEU A 298 3.62 -2.56 -2.95
N CYS A 299 2.69 -3.19 -2.22
CA CYS A 299 2.83 -4.58 -1.81
C CYS A 299 3.01 -5.53 -3.01
N TRP A 300 2.36 -5.24 -4.15
CA TRP A 300 2.56 -6.04 -5.37
C TRP A 300 3.96 -5.85 -5.96
N ALA A 301 4.44 -4.61 -6.06
CA ALA A 301 5.78 -4.36 -6.54
C ALA A 301 6.83 -5.12 -5.69
N LYS A 302 6.61 -5.21 -4.37
CA LYS A 302 7.46 -5.99 -3.46
C LYS A 302 7.35 -7.50 -3.69
N SER A 303 6.13 -8.03 -3.85
CA SER A 303 5.90 -9.47 -4.07
C SER A 303 6.39 -9.95 -5.44
N ASP A 304 6.29 -9.11 -6.47
CA ASP A 304 6.71 -9.41 -7.84
C ASP A 304 8.24 -9.36 -8.04
N GLY A 305 9.03 -9.15 -6.96
CA GLY A 305 10.50 -9.25 -6.98
C GLY A 305 11.24 -7.97 -6.62
N ARG A 306 10.57 -6.96 -6.07
CA ARG A 306 11.15 -5.66 -5.65
C ARG A 306 11.84 -4.87 -6.76
N SER A 307 12.41 -3.69 -6.44
CA SER A 307 13.13 -2.84 -7.40
C SER A 307 12.34 -2.55 -8.68
N ARG A 308 11.05 -2.30 -8.54
CA ARG A 308 10.11 -2.06 -9.64
C ARG A 308 8.90 -1.26 -9.20
N TRP A 309 8.10 -0.88 -10.16
CA TRP A 309 6.79 -0.29 -9.91
C TRP A 309 5.66 -1.26 -10.31
N ALA A 310 4.50 -1.07 -9.71
CA ALA A 310 3.23 -1.68 -10.12
C ALA A 310 2.18 -0.59 -10.29
N LEU A 311 1.32 -0.72 -11.29
CA LEU A 311 0.16 0.16 -11.49
C LEU A 311 -1.06 -0.45 -10.80
N TYR A 312 -1.85 0.40 -10.18
CA TYR A 312 -3.12 0.02 -9.57
C TYR A 312 -4.05 -0.64 -10.59
N ASP A 313 -4.49 -1.82 -10.25
CA ASP A 313 -5.46 -2.60 -11.02
C ASP A 313 -6.58 -3.09 -10.08
N PRO A 314 -7.81 -2.59 -10.25
CA PRO A 314 -8.93 -3.00 -9.41
C PRO A 314 -9.28 -4.48 -9.56
N GLU A 315 -9.06 -5.09 -10.73
CA GLU A 315 -9.31 -6.53 -10.95
C GLU A 315 -8.28 -7.37 -10.17
N ARG A 316 -7.04 -6.94 -10.13
CA ARG A 316 -5.99 -7.58 -9.34
C ARG A 316 -6.28 -7.51 -7.83
N ILE A 317 -6.82 -6.39 -7.32
CA ILE A 317 -7.26 -6.30 -5.92
C ILE A 317 -8.39 -7.27 -5.63
N ALA A 318 -9.43 -7.29 -6.47
CA ALA A 318 -10.56 -8.19 -6.31
C ALA A 318 -10.11 -9.66 -6.32
N SER A 319 -9.17 -10.01 -7.22
CA SER A 319 -8.56 -11.34 -7.28
C SER A 319 -7.78 -11.69 -6.00
N GLN A 320 -6.99 -10.76 -5.47
CA GLN A 320 -6.22 -10.98 -4.26
C GLN A 320 -7.09 -11.08 -2.99
N MET A 321 -8.16 -10.27 -2.90
CA MET A 321 -9.17 -10.41 -1.84
C MET A 321 -9.85 -11.77 -1.91
N THR A 322 -10.26 -12.22 -3.10
CA THR A 322 -10.83 -13.55 -3.31
C THR A 322 -9.86 -14.63 -2.84
N ARG A 323 -8.57 -14.54 -3.23
CA ARG A 323 -7.52 -15.48 -2.80
C ARG A 323 -7.38 -15.54 -1.27
N GLN A 324 -7.41 -14.37 -0.60
CA GLN A 324 -7.33 -14.29 0.86
C GLN A 324 -8.54 -14.93 1.55
N VAL A 325 -9.74 -14.70 1.03
CA VAL A 325 -10.95 -15.34 1.54
C VAL A 325 -10.85 -16.86 1.38
N LEU A 326 -10.47 -17.35 0.20
CA LEU A 326 -10.32 -18.79 -0.06
C LEU A 326 -9.26 -19.41 0.86
N ALA A 327 -8.12 -18.72 1.09
CA ALA A 327 -7.05 -19.20 1.97
C ALA A 327 -7.53 -19.38 3.43
N THR A 328 -8.32 -18.45 3.94
CA THR A 328 -8.79 -18.47 5.33
C THR A 328 -9.99 -19.40 5.56
N THR A 329 -10.83 -19.58 4.53
CA THR A 329 -12.08 -20.35 4.65
C THR A 329 -11.94 -21.83 4.28
N MET A 330 -10.84 -22.24 3.63
CA MET A 330 -10.67 -23.58 3.07
C MET A 330 -10.70 -24.71 4.12
N ARG A 331 -9.97 -24.60 5.22
CA ARG A 331 -10.00 -25.63 6.28
C ARG A 331 -11.38 -25.78 6.93
N PRO A 332 -12.04 -24.69 7.36
CA PRO A 332 -13.44 -24.75 7.82
C PRO A 332 -14.41 -25.29 6.78
N ALA A 333 -14.20 -25.03 5.49
CA ALA A 333 -15.04 -25.52 4.41
C ALA A 333 -14.99 -27.05 4.27
N LEU A 334 -13.83 -27.66 4.52
CA LEU A 334 -13.68 -29.11 4.53
C LEU A 334 -14.54 -29.75 5.62
N GLU A 335 -14.54 -29.16 6.82
CA GLU A 335 -15.36 -29.63 7.95
C GLU A 335 -16.87 -29.44 7.71
N ARG A 336 -17.26 -28.39 7.01
CA ARG A 336 -18.66 -28.11 6.65
C ARG A 336 -19.17 -28.91 5.45
N GLY A 337 -18.31 -29.71 4.79
CA GLY A 337 -18.72 -30.53 3.63
C GLY A 337 -19.01 -29.69 2.37
N GLU A 338 -18.31 -28.58 2.18
CA GLU A 338 -18.46 -27.72 1.01
C GLU A 338 -17.74 -28.26 -0.24
N PHE A 339 -16.86 -29.25 -0.07
CA PHE A 339 -16.18 -29.92 -1.18
C PHE A 339 -17.01 -31.08 -1.71
N LEU A 340 -16.90 -31.31 -3.02
CA LEU A 340 -17.54 -32.45 -3.71
C LEU A 340 -16.61 -32.97 -4.81
N LEU A 341 -16.81 -34.20 -5.23
CA LEU A 341 -16.13 -34.80 -6.36
C LEU A 341 -17.05 -34.90 -7.58
N GLU A 342 -16.48 -34.59 -8.71
CA GLU A 342 -17.00 -34.91 -10.01
C GLU A 342 -16.06 -35.88 -10.71
N TYR A 343 -16.57 -36.64 -11.62
CA TYR A 343 -15.85 -37.73 -12.25
C TYR A 343 -15.85 -37.53 -13.75
N GLN A 344 -14.68 -37.54 -14.38
CA GLN A 344 -14.54 -37.44 -15.82
C GLN A 344 -14.22 -38.80 -16.41
N PRO A 345 -14.96 -39.25 -17.46
CA PRO A 345 -14.72 -40.55 -18.09
C PRO A 345 -13.33 -40.64 -18.73
N LEU A 346 -12.66 -41.77 -18.47
CA LEU A 346 -11.46 -42.24 -19.14
C LEU A 346 -11.84 -43.42 -20.02
N VAL A 347 -11.60 -43.32 -21.33
CA VAL A 347 -12.07 -44.26 -22.33
C VAL A 347 -10.90 -44.95 -23.02
N GLU A 348 -10.98 -46.27 -23.19
CA GLU A 348 -10.04 -47.03 -24.01
C GLU A 348 -10.31 -46.75 -25.51
N LEU A 349 -9.31 -46.22 -26.22
CA LEU A 349 -9.48 -45.77 -27.61
C LEU A 349 -9.74 -46.91 -28.59
N ALA A 350 -9.24 -48.12 -28.32
CA ALA A 350 -9.40 -49.26 -29.17
C ALA A 350 -10.84 -49.80 -29.19
N THR A 351 -11.53 -49.76 -28.04
CA THR A 351 -12.86 -50.40 -27.87
C THR A 351 -13.98 -49.37 -27.66
N GLY A 352 -13.64 -48.12 -27.31
CA GLY A 352 -14.61 -47.08 -26.89
C GLY A 352 -15.24 -47.35 -25.52
N ARG A 353 -14.75 -48.34 -24.75
CA ARG A 353 -15.28 -48.68 -23.43
C ARG A 353 -14.74 -47.79 -22.35
N LEU A 354 -15.57 -47.54 -21.32
CA LEU A 354 -15.16 -46.87 -20.11
C LEU A 354 -14.10 -47.72 -19.37
N GLN A 355 -12.87 -47.24 -19.26
CA GLN A 355 -11.78 -47.87 -18.53
C GLN A 355 -11.81 -47.45 -17.04
N GLY A 356 -12.13 -46.20 -16.78
CA GLY A 356 -12.14 -45.63 -15.46
C GLY A 356 -12.66 -44.18 -15.44
N VAL A 357 -12.42 -43.53 -14.37
CA VAL A 357 -12.79 -42.11 -14.18
C VAL A 357 -11.70 -41.35 -13.42
N GLU A 358 -11.50 -40.11 -13.75
CA GLU A 358 -10.70 -39.20 -12.94
C GLU A 358 -11.58 -38.43 -11.93
N ALA A 359 -11.21 -38.46 -10.66
CA ALA A 359 -11.90 -37.74 -9.58
C ALA A 359 -11.39 -36.30 -9.48
N LEU A 360 -12.26 -35.36 -9.82
CA LEU A 360 -11.96 -33.95 -9.87
C LEU A 360 -12.70 -33.23 -8.75
N VAL A 361 -11.94 -32.63 -7.82
CA VAL A 361 -12.50 -31.87 -6.70
C VAL A 361 -13.16 -30.57 -7.17
N ARG A 362 -14.27 -30.20 -6.53
CA ARG A 362 -14.98 -28.93 -6.70
C ARG A 362 -15.27 -28.35 -5.33
N TRP A 363 -15.23 -27.03 -5.20
CA TRP A 363 -15.59 -26.35 -3.98
C TRP A 363 -16.87 -25.55 -4.16
N ARG A 364 -17.92 -25.90 -3.42
CA ARG A 364 -19.18 -25.16 -3.38
C ARG A 364 -19.06 -24.05 -2.34
N HIS A 365 -18.41 -22.95 -2.73
CA HIS A 365 -18.20 -21.83 -1.83
C HIS A 365 -19.49 -21.02 -1.64
N PRO A 366 -19.85 -20.60 -0.40
CA PRO A 366 -21.11 -19.88 -0.13
C PRO A 366 -21.24 -18.56 -0.91
N GLU A 367 -20.14 -17.84 -1.11
CA GLU A 367 -20.10 -16.53 -1.75
C GLU A 367 -19.75 -16.61 -3.25
N PHE A 368 -18.78 -17.46 -3.62
CA PHE A 368 -18.27 -17.53 -5.00
C PHE A 368 -18.89 -18.65 -5.84
N GLY A 369 -19.86 -19.37 -5.27
CA GLY A 369 -20.51 -20.46 -5.96
C GLY A 369 -19.59 -21.68 -6.16
N ARG A 370 -19.73 -22.36 -7.30
CA ARG A 370 -18.96 -23.56 -7.60
C ARG A 370 -17.61 -23.20 -8.21
N LEU A 371 -16.53 -23.49 -7.49
CA LEU A 371 -15.15 -23.25 -7.90
C LEU A 371 -14.50 -24.51 -8.48
N ALA A 372 -13.76 -24.34 -9.57
CA ALA A 372 -12.91 -25.36 -10.17
C ALA A 372 -11.53 -25.41 -9.49
N PRO A 373 -10.76 -26.50 -9.61
CA PRO A 373 -9.48 -26.71 -8.94
C PRO A 373 -8.45 -25.61 -9.16
N ASP A 374 -8.36 -25.08 -10.36
CA ASP A 374 -7.45 -23.99 -10.76
C ASP A 374 -7.58 -22.72 -9.90
N ARG A 375 -8.76 -22.50 -9.33
CA ARG A 375 -9.03 -21.34 -8.48
C ARG A 375 -8.54 -21.47 -7.04
N PHE A 376 -8.29 -22.70 -6.54
CA PHE A 376 -8.00 -22.90 -5.12
C PHE A 376 -6.89 -23.92 -4.79
N ILE A 377 -6.50 -24.81 -5.72
CA ILE A 377 -5.48 -25.83 -5.43
C ILE A 377 -4.12 -25.18 -5.09
N GLN A 378 -3.69 -24.18 -5.85
CA GLN A 378 -2.45 -23.47 -5.55
C GLN A 378 -2.50 -22.83 -4.14
N ILE A 379 -3.65 -22.26 -3.76
CA ILE A 379 -3.86 -21.70 -2.42
C ILE A 379 -3.79 -22.80 -1.35
N ALA A 380 -4.39 -23.97 -1.63
CA ALA A 380 -4.32 -25.13 -0.75
C ALA A 380 -2.88 -25.60 -0.53
N GLU A 381 -2.07 -25.61 -1.57
CA GLU A 381 -0.66 -25.95 -1.49
C GLU A 381 0.12 -24.95 -0.65
N GLU A 382 -0.03 -23.64 -0.91
CA GLU A 382 0.67 -22.58 -0.17
C GLU A 382 0.33 -22.58 1.32
N THR A 383 -0.95 -22.80 1.66
CA THR A 383 -1.43 -22.80 3.05
C THR A 383 -1.24 -24.13 3.79
N GLY A 384 -0.87 -25.20 3.07
CA GLY A 384 -0.82 -26.57 3.60
C GLY A 384 -2.18 -27.24 3.75
N ALA A 385 -3.27 -26.61 3.35
CA ALA A 385 -4.61 -27.20 3.35
C ALA A 385 -4.77 -28.33 2.32
N ILE A 386 -3.84 -28.43 1.37
CA ILE A 386 -3.81 -29.51 0.37
C ILE A 386 -3.67 -30.91 1.00
N VAL A 387 -3.01 -31.04 2.15
CA VAL A 387 -2.83 -32.34 2.81
C VAL A 387 -4.18 -32.90 3.32
N PRO A 388 -4.92 -32.21 4.21
CA PRO A 388 -6.24 -32.69 4.63
C PRO A 388 -7.26 -32.76 3.50
N LEU A 389 -7.20 -31.84 2.53
CA LEU A 389 -8.08 -31.88 1.34
C LEU A 389 -7.80 -33.12 0.48
N GLY A 390 -6.52 -33.41 0.19
CA GLY A 390 -6.12 -34.56 -0.59
C GLY A 390 -6.48 -35.90 0.07
N HIS A 391 -6.34 -35.99 1.40
CA HIS A 391 -6.79 -37.16 2.16
C HIS A 391 -8.32 -37.35 2.00
N TRP A 392 -9.11 -36.28 2.11
CA TRP A 392 -10.56 -36.31 1.92
C TRP A 392 -10.94 -36.73 0.49
N VAL A 393 -10.24 -36.19 -0.53
CA VAL A 393 -10.44 -36.54 -1.94
C VAL A 393 -10.19 -38.04 -2.14
N LEU A 394 -9.03 -38.54 -1.67
CA LEU A 394 -8.65 -39.93 -1.80
C LEU A 394 -9.68 -40.88 -1.17
N GLU A 395 -10.06 -40.59 0.09
CA GLU A 395 -11.05 -41.42 0.79
C GLU A 395 -12.41 -41.41 0.08
N THR A 396 -12.86 -40.22 -0.34
CA THR A 396 -14.16 -40.06 -1.01
C THR A 396 -14.18 -40.78 -2.39
N ALA A 397 -13.11 -40.63 -3.17
CA ALA A 397 -12.95 -41.27 -4.46
C ALA A 397 -12.90 -42.82 -4.34
N CYS A 398 -12.12 -43.34 -3.40
CA CYS A 398 -12.03 -44.77 -3.12
C CYS A 398 -13.37 -45.35 -2.64
N ARG A 399 -14.10 -44.63 -1.76
CA ARG A 399 -15.42 -45.05 -1.30
C ARG A 399 -16.43 -45.09 -2.45
N GLN A 400 -16.38 -44.11 -3.34
CA GLN A 400 -17.27 -44.08 -4.52
C GLN A 400 -16.94 -45.20 -5.50
N ALA A 401 -15.67 -45.45 -5.80
CA ALA A 401 -15.22 -46.55 -6.65
C ALA A 401 -15.64 -47.91 -6.06
N ARG A 402 -15.53 -48.09 -4.76
CA ARG A 402 -16.03 -49.29 -4.07
C ARG A 402 -17.56 -49.45 -4.25
N SER A 403 -18.32 -48.37 -4.10
CA SER A 403 -19.77 -48.39 -4.35
C SER A 403 -20.13 -48.79 -5.76
N TRP A 404 -19.36 -48.35 -6.77
CA TRP A 404 -19.55 -48.77 -8.16
C TRP A 404 -19.23 -50.24 -8.34
N MET A 405 -18.12 -50.75 -7.80
CA MET A 405 -17.74 -52.14 -7.85
C MET A 405 -18.85 -53.07 -7.27
N ASP A 406 -19.50 -52.64 -6.17
CA ASP A 406 -20.57 -53.41 -5.53
C ASP A 406 -21.88 -53.40 -6.36
N ARG A 407 -22.16 -52.27 -7.01
CA ARG A 407 -23.39 -52.11 -7.83
C ARG A 407 -23.26 -52.62 -9.28
N PHE A 408 -22.03 -52.56 -9.81
CA PHE A 408 -21.70 -52.94 -11.19
C PHE A 408 -20.51 -53.92 -11.22
N PRO A 409 -20.66 -55.18 -10.77
CA PRO A 409 -19.55 -56.12 -10.60
C PRO A 409 -18.71 -56.38 -11.86
N ASP A 410 -19.36 -56.27 -13.03
CA ASP A 410 -18.72 -56.52 -14.33
C ASP A 410 -17.95 -55.32 -14.87
N ALA A 411 -18.20 -54.11 -14.35
CA ALA A 411 -17.62 -52.89 -14.89
C ALA A 411 -16.31 -52.48 -14.19
N GLN A 412 -16.13 -52.73 -12.90
CA GLN A 412 -14.94 -52.45 -12.07
C GLN A 412 -14.09 -51.22 -12.51
N PRO A 413 -14.66 -50.03 -12.56
CA PRO A 413 -13.93 -48.88 -13.11
C PRO A 413 -12.73 -48.51 -12.26
N LEU A 414 -11.61 -48.18 -12.90
CA LEU A 414 -10.46 -47.53 -12.29
C LEU A 414 -10.87 -46.15 -11.77
N VAL A 415 -10.40 -45.73 -10.60
CA VAL A 415 -10.49 -44.33 -10.14
C VAL A 415 -9.12 -43.70 -10.08
N SER A 416 -8.97 -42.58 -10.77
CA SER A 416 -7.75 -41.77 -10.76
C SER A 416 -7.88 -40.57 -9.84
N VAL A 417 -6.84 -40.31 -9.06
CA VAL A 417 -6.80 -39.22 -8.05
C VAL A 417 -5.50 -38.42 -8.19
N ASN A 418 -5.62 -37.14 -8.35
CA ASN A 418 -4.50 -36.21 -8.40
C ASN A 418 -3.81 -36.05 -7.04
N LEU A 419 -2.49 -36.07 -7.01
CA LEU A 419 -1.65 -35.85 -5.83
C LEU A 419 -0.74 -34.64 -6.02
N ALA A 420 -0.75 -33.73 -5.05
CA ALA A 420 0.14 -32.61 -5.01
C ALA A 420 1.52 -32.99 -4.44
N ALA A 421 2.58 -32.37 -4.95
CA ALA A 421 3.96 -32.60 -4.49
C ALA A 421 4.13 -32.39 -2.97
N ARG A 422 3.36 -31.47 -2.39
CA ARG A 422 3.41 -31.17 -0.96
C ARG A 422 2.93 -32.31 -0.08
N GLN A 423 2.00 -33.14 -0.55
CA GLN A 423 1.50 -34.30 0.19
C GLN A 423 2.60 -35.34 0.45
N PHE A 424 3.54 -35.53 -0.48
CA PHE A 424 4.71 -36.38 -0.25
C PHE A 424 5.72 -35.84 0.75
N ARG A 425 5.75 -34.54 0.97
CA ARG A 425 6.69 -33.89 1.90
C ARG A 425 6.13 -33.81 3.31
N ASP A 426 4.84 -33.50 3.42
CA ASP A 426 4.21 -33.07 4.66
C ASP A 426 3.35 -34.18 5.30
N SER A 427 3.15 -35.35 4.63
CA SER A 427 2.45 -36.50 5.17
C SER A 427 3.15 -37.81 4.84
N ASP A 428 2.75 -38.89 5.50
CA ASP A 428 3.12 -40.27 5.15
C ASP A 428 2.12 -40.82 4.13
N MET A 429 2.31 -40.46 2.86
CA MET A 429 1.39 -40.82 1.78
C MET A 429 1.17 -42.33 1.66
N VAL A 430 2.19 -43.15 1.94
CA VAL A 430 2.07 -44.62 1.87
C VAL A 430 1.12 -45.13 2.95
N ALA A 431 1.27 -44.62 4.18
CA ALA A 431 0.37 -44.95 5.29
C ALA A 431 -1.05 -44.45 5.04
N ASP A 432 -1.21 -43.21 4.53
CA ASP A 432 -2.51 -42.61 4.20
C ASP A 432 -3.27 -43.45 3.17
N VAL A 433 -2.59 -43.87 2.09
CA VAL A 433 -3.19 -44.71 1.05
C VAL A 433 -3.54 -46.11 1.57
N ALA A 434 -2.62 -46.71 2.38
CA ALA A 434 -2.88 -48.02 3.00
C ALA A 434 -4.11 -48.00 3.92
N GLU A 435 -4.23 -46.95 4.75
CA GLU A 435 -5.40 -46.77 5.62
C GLU A 435 -6.69 -46.62 4.82
N VAL A 436 -6.71 -45.75 3.79
CA VAL A 436 -7.89 -45.52 2.97
C VAL A 436 -8.32 -46.79 2.23
N LEU A 437 -7.38 -47.53 1.63
CA LEU A 437 -7.70 -48.78 0.97
C LEU A 437 -8.23 -49.84 1.96
N GLY A 438 -7.64 -49.90 3.16
CA GLY A 438 -8.11 -50.80 4.23
C GLY A 438 -9.54 -50.47 4.68
N ARG A 439 -9.87 -49.19 4.86
CA ARG A 439 -11.20 -48.70 5.30
C ARG A 439 -12.26 -48.88 4.20
N THR A 440 -11.94 -48.55 2.96
CA THR A 440 -12.89 -48.59 1.83
C THR A 440 -13.00 -49.99 1.25
N ARG A 441 -12.03 -50.87 1.46
CA ARG A 441 -11.90 -52.20 0.87
C ARG A 441 -11.88 -52.15 -0.67
N LEU A 442 -11.38 -51.07 -1.24
CA LEU A 442 -11.15 -50.97 -2.68
C LEU A 442 -9.89 -51.79 -3.02
N PRO A 443 -9.91 -52.68 -4.02
CA PRO A 443 -8.69 -53.31 -4.50
C PRO A 443 -7.69 -52.29 -5.02
N ALA A 444 -6.45 -52.34 -4.57
CA ALA A 444 -5.41 -51.34 -4.88
C ALA A 444 -5.23 -51.15 -6.41
N ARG A 445 -5.37 -52.22 -7.20
CA ARG A 445 -5.28 -52.14 -8.68
C ARG A 445 -6.33 -51.26 -9.35
N LEU A 446 -7.40 -50.89 -8.64
CA LEU A 446 -8.45 -49.98 -9.14
C LEU A 446 -8.21 -48.52 -8.71
N LEU A 447 -7.17 -48.25 -7.94
CA LEU A 447 -6.72 -46.88 -7.61
C LEU A 447 -5.53 -46.52 -8.50
N GLN A 448 -5.60 -45.40 -9.18
CA GLN A 448 -4.51 -44.72 -9.87
C GLN A 448 -4.21 -43.41 -9.19
N LEU A 449 -2.94 -43.11 -8.92
CA LEU A 449 -2.49 -41.85 -8.38
C LEU A 449 -1.75 -41.07 -9.47
N GLU A 450 -2.15 -39.83 -9.69
CA GLU A 450 -1.62 -38.96 -10.73
C GLU A 450 -0.72 -37.89 -10.12
N LEU A 451 0.48 -37.75 -10.66
CA LEU A 451 1.47 -36.78 -10.22
C LEU A 451 2.00 -36.01 -11.42
N THR A 452 2.12 -34.69 -11.26
CA THR A 452 2.76 -33.88 -12.31
C THR A 452 4.23 -34.27 -12.49
N GLU A 453 4.77 -34.11 -13.68
CA GLU A 453 6.18 -34.36 -14.00
C GLU A 453 7.11 -33.65 -13.01
N SER A 454 6.83 -32.38 -12.68
CA SER A 454 7.64 -31.58 -11.75
C SER A 454 7.58 -32.06 -10.31
N ALA A 455 6.49 -32.68 -9.88
CA ALA A 455 6.36 -33.26 -8.55
C ALA A 455 7.29 -34.47 -8.33
N VAL A 456 7.56 -35.22 -9.38
CA VAL A 456 8.38 -36.44 -9.34
C VAL A 456 9.85 -36.14 -9.63
N MET A 457 10.14 -35.19 -10.52
CA MET A 457 11.50 -34.84 -10.97
C MET A 457 12.26 -33.91 -10.01
N GLY A 458 11.65 -33.43 -8.92
CA GLY A 458 12.25 -32.52 -7.95
C GLY A 458 13.43 -33.12 -7.17
N PRO A 459 14.31 -32.28 -6.56
CA PRO A 459 15.57 -32.72 -5.93
C PRO A 459 15.44 -33.50 -4.61
N ALA A 460 14.23 -33.81 -4.17
CA ALA A 460 13.98 -34.51 -2.91
C ALA A 460 13.76 -36.00 -3.13
N GLY A 461 14.71 -36.85 -2.79
CA GLY A 461 14.72 -38.30 -2.99
C GLY A 461 13.59 -39.11 -2.31
N ARG A 462 12.75 -38.53 -1.48
CA ARG A 462 11.61 -39.21 -0.80
C ARG A 462 10.44 -39.66 -1.74
N PRO A 463 10.08 -38.94 -2.82
CA PRO A 463 8.97 -39.38 -3.66
C PRO A 463 9.21 -40.76 -4.31
N VAL A 464 10.45 -41.09 -4.69
CA VAL A 464 10.75 -42.34 -5.40
C VAL A 464 10.52 -43.57 -4.54
N GLU A 465 10.96 -43.56 -3.30
CA GLU A 465 10.76 -44.65 -2.35
C GLU A 465 9.26 -44.85 -2.06
N ALA A 466 8.54 -43.78 -1.87
CA ALA A 466 7.09 -43.82 -1.65
C ALA A 466 6.34 -44.38 -2.87
N LEU A 467 6.74 -43.99 -4.10
CA LEU A 467 6.16 -44.53 -5.33
C LEU A 467 6.39 -46.05 -5.46
N HIS A 468 7.58 -46.53 -5.18
CA HIS A 468 7.84 -47.98 -5.16
C HIS A 468 7.03 -48.73 -4.09
N ALA A 469 6.83 -48.13 -2.92
CA ALA A 469 6.00 -48.73 -1.88
C ALA A 469 4.52 -48.79 -2.29
N LEU A 470 4.00 -47.75 -2.93
CA LEU A 470 2.64 -47.69 -3.45
C LEU A 470 2.44 -48.72 -4.60
N ASP A 471 3.40 -48.83 -5.51
CA ASP A 471 3.41 -49.86 -6.56
C ASP A 471 3.43 -51.27 -5.98
N ALA A 472 4.27 -51.54 -4.98
CA ALA A 472 4.30 -52.83 -4.29
C ALA A 472 2.99 -53.19 -3.59
N MET A 473 2.15 -52.22 -3.26
CA MET A 473 0.76 -52.39 -2.79
C MET A 473 -0.22 -52.72 -3.92
N GLY A 474 0.20 -52.55 -5.18
CA GLY A 474 -0.62 -52.73 -6.38
C GLY A 474 -1.39 -51.48 -6.82
N VAL A 475 -1.04 -50.28 -6.30
CA VAL A 475 -1.59 -49.00 -6.74
C VAL A 475 -0.95 -48.60 -8.06
N ARG A 476 -1.72 -48.12 -9.01
CA ARG A 476 -1.20 -47.63 -10.30
C ARG A 476 -0.68 -46.20 -10.15
N ILE A 477 0.43 -45.90 -10.80
CA ILE A 477 1.03 -44.56 -10.82
C ILE A 477 0.96 -43.99 -12.24
N ALA A 478 0.47 -42.77 -12.36
CA ALA A 478 0.42 -42.02 -13.62
C ALA A 478 1.26 -40.73 -13.49
N ILE A 479 1.98 -40.39 -14.54
CA ILE A 479 2.62 -39.06 -14.67
C ILE A 479 1.70 -38.18 -15.49
N ASP A 480 1.33 -37.07 -14.92
CA ASP A 480 0.42 -36.07 -15.49
C ASP A 480 1.16 -34.92 -16.14
N ASP A 481 0.51 -34.23 -17.11
CA ASP A 481 1.05 -33.09 -17.87
C ASP A 481 2.43 -33.36 -18.49
N PHE A 482 2.68 -34.59 -18.96
CA PHE A 482 3.98 -34.98 -19.52
C PHE A 482 4.33 -34.18 -20.77
N GLY A 483 5.56 -33.64 -20.80
CA GLY A 483 6.12 -32.88 -21.92
C GLY A 483 6.00 -31.36 -21.80
N THR A 484 5.40 -30.83 -20.74
CA THR A 484 5.40 -29.39 -20.44
C THR A 484 6.66 -28.93 -19.70
N GLY A 485 7.49 -29.87 -19.19
CA GLY A 485 8.68 -29.63 -18.40
C GLY A 485 9.98 -30.13 -19.05
N TYR A 486 11.06 -30.11 -18.27
CA TYR A 486 12.37 -30.66 -18.67
C TYR A 486 12.39 -32.20 -18.45
N SER A 487 11.85 -32.94 -19.39
CA SER A 487 11.75 -34.40 -19.30
C SER A 487 13.12 -35.08 -19.32
N ASN A 488 13.51 -35.69 -18.20
CA ASN A 488 14.64 -36.58 -18.16
C ASN A 488 14.18 -38.03 -18.37
N LEU A 489 14.09 -38.45 -19.63
CA LEU A 489 13.65 -39.79 -20.03
C LEU A 489 14.42 -40.94 -19.35
N ALA A 490 15.70 -40.73 -19.05
CA ALA A 490 16.50 -41.73 -18.31
C ALA A 490 16.03 -41.88 -16.84
N TYR A 491 15.38 -40.88 -16.29
CA TYR A 491 14.81 -40.94 -14.95
C TYR A 491 13.47 -41.68 -14.94
N LEU A 492 12.65 -41.47 -15.96
CA LEU A 492 11.34 -42.13 -16.12
C LEU A 492 11.49 -43.67 -16.09
N SER A 493 12.53 -44.24 -16.71
CA SER A 493 12.79 -45.71 -16.72
C SER A 493 13.08 -46.32 -15.37
N ARG A 494 13.35 -45.49 -14.32
CA ARG A 494 13.63 -45.95 -12.94
C ARG A 494 12.44 -45.83 -12.00
N LEU A 495 11.36 -45.24 -12.48
CA LEU A 495 10.16 -45.01 -11.69
C LEU A 495 9.13 -46.12 -11.98
N PRO A 496 8.35 -46.56 -10.98
CA PRO A 496 7.28 -47.55 -11.15
C PRO A 496 6.03 -46.91 -11.77
N VAL A 497 6.18 -46.37 -12.98
CA VAL A 497 5.11 -45.65 -13.70
C VAL A 497 4.36 -46.61 -14.61
N HIS A 498 3.04 -46.58 -14.57
CA HIS A 498 2.16 -47.40 -15.35
C HIS A 498 1.51 -46.66 -16.51
N VAL A 499 1.27 -45.36 -16.33
CA VAL A 499 0.55 -44.53 -17.28
C VAL A 499 1.29 -43.20 -17.48
N LEU A 500 1.31 -42.74 -18.71
CA LEU A 500 1.79 -41.42 -19.10
C LEU A 500 0.64 -40.64 -19.71
N LYS A 501 0.26 -39.50 -19.09
CA LYS A 501 -0.81 -38.64 -19.57
C LYS A 501 -0.20 -37.53 -20.41
N LEU A 502 -0.57 -37.42 -21.67
CA LEU A 502 -0.11 -36.38 -22.59
C LEU A 502 -0.94 -35.13 -22.37
N ALA A 503 -0.25 -34.02 -22.09
CA ALA A 503 -0.89 -32.73 -21.89
C ALA A 503 -1.73 -32.29 -23.09
N LYS A 504 -2.81 -31.54 -22.84
CA LYS A 504 -3.73 -31.01 -23.85
C LYS A 504 -3.03 -30.33 -25.02
N SER A 505 -1.91 -29.59 -24.76
CA SER A 505 -1.14 -28.90 -25.79
C SER A 505 -0.66 -29.80 -26.93
N PHE A 506 -0.37 -31.08 -26.67
CA PHE A 506 -0.02 -32.05 -27.72
C PHE A 506 -1.23 -32.54 -28.52
N VAL A 507 -2.41 -32.54 -27.92
CA VAL A 507 -3.63 -32.96 -28.55
C VAL A 507 -4.22 -31.90 -29.47
N GLU A 508 -4.02 -30.60 -29.12
CA GLU A 508 -4.46 -29.48 -29.96
C GLU A 508 -3.83 -29.49 -31.35
N GLY A 509 -2.59 -29.99 -31.50
CA GLY A 509 -1.93 -30.17 -32.81
C GLY A 509 -2.60 -31.19 -33.75
N PHE A 510 -3.57 -31.98 -33.26
CA PHE A 510 -4.36 -32.94 -34.05
C PHE A 510 -5.69 -32.36 -34.57
N ASP A 511 -5.94 -31.07 -34.37
CA ASP A 511 -7.11 -30.39 -34.93
C ASP A 511 -6.92 -30.21 -36.45
N GLU A 512 -7.95 -30.50 -37.26
CA GLU A 512 -7.92 -30.36 -38.73
C GLU A 512 -7.60 -28.91 -39.17
N GLN A 513 -7.89 -27.93 -38.35
CA GLN A 513 -7.67 -26.51 -38.64
C GLN A 513 -6.26 -26.00 -38.25
N VAL A 514 -5.54 -26.70 -37.36
CA VAL A 514 -4.25 -26.28 -36.78
C VAL A 514 -3.15 -27.34 -36.99
N ARG A 515 -3.40 -28.34 -37.85
CA ARG A 515 -2.55 -29.52 -38.01
C ARG A 515 -1.05 -29.22 -38.09
N ASP A 516 -0.32 -29.54 -37.01
CA ASP A 516 1.15 -29.45 -36.99
C ASP A 516 1.75 -30.85 -37.15
N ALA A 517 2.33 -31.10 -38.34
CA ALA A 517 2.99 -32.37 -38.64
C ALA A 517 4.20 -32.68 -37.72
N VAL A 518 4.67 -31.71 -36.96
CA VAL A 518 5.74 -31.89 -35.98
C VAL A 518 5.18 -32.48 -34.70
N ASP A 519 4.05 -31.98 -34.21
CA ASP A 519 3.40 -32.46 -33.00
C ASP A 519 2.95 -33.93 -33.16
N GLU A 520 2.37 -34.30 -34.31
CA GLU A 520 2.00 -35.68 -34.60
C GLU A 520 3.21 -36.65 -34.53
N LYS A 521 4.36 -36.22 -35.05
CA LYS A 521 5.60 -37.02 -35.00
C LYS A 521 6.14 -37.13 -33.57
N ILE A 522 6.06 -36.03 -32.80
CA ILE A 522 6.51 -36.00 -31.40
C ILE A 522 5.65 -36.96 -30.56
N VAL A 523 4.32 -36.87 -30.69
CA VAL A 523 3.38 -37.73 -29.96
C VAL A 523 3.60 -39.21 -30.36
N THR A 524 3.74 -39.49 -31.65
CA THR A 524 4.03 -40.85 -32.12
C THR A 524 5.33 -41.41 -31.54
N ALA A 525 6.37 -40.58 -31.46
CA ALA A 525 7.67 -40.99 -30.85
C ALA A 525 7.53 -41.24 -29.34
N LEU A 526 6.77 -40.39 -28.65
CA LEU A 526 6.51 -40.52 -27.20
C LEU A 526 5.72 -41.76 -26.87
N VAL A 527 4.65 -42.03 -27.62
CA VAL A 527 3.82 -43.26 -27.47
C VAL A 527 4.68 -44.51 -27.62
N ARG A 528 5.48 -44.58 -28.69
CA ARG A 528 6.39 -45.70 -28.93
C ARG A 528 7.41 -45.87 -27.80
N LEU A 529 7.97 -44.80 -27.33
CA LEU A 529 8.93 -44.83 -26.22
C LEU A 529 8.27 -45.35 -24.93
N ALA A 530 7.07 -44.83 -24.60
CA ALA A 530 6.31 -45.31 -23.45
C ALA A 530 6.03 -46.81 -23.53
N HIS A 531 5.61 -47.30 -24.67
CA HIS A 531 5.36 -48.73 -24.89
C HIS A 531 6.62 -49.60 -24.77
N VAL A 532 7.79 -49.10 -25.22
CA VAL A 532 9.09 -49.79 -25.01
C VAL A 532 9.41 -49.93 -23.52
N LEU A 533 8.98 -48.98 -22.71
CA LEU A 533 9.14 -49.00 -21.24
C LEU A 533 8.02 -49.75 -20.53
N GLY A 534 7.03 -50.31 -21.25
CA GLY A 534 5.87 -50.99 -20.67
C GLY A 534 4.82 -50.07 -20.06
N ILE A 535 4.86 -48.79 -20.43
CA ILE A 535 3.97 -47.73 -19.91
C ILE A 535 2.84 -47.48 -20.93
N THR A 536 1.59 -47.44 -20.49
CA THR A 536 0.45 -47.04 -21.33
C THR A 536 0.32 -45.54 -21.44
N VAL A 537 -0.28 -45.06 -22.54
CA VAL A 537 -0.40 -43.62 -22.82
C VAL A 537 -1.87 -43.20 -22.84
N THR A 538 -2.20 -42.19 -22.09
CA THR A 538 -3.50 -41.53 -22.06
C THR A 538 -3.39 -40.13 -22.68
N ALA A 539 -4.24 -39.80 -23.64
CA ALA A 539 -4.33 -38.47 -24.23
C ALA A 539 -5.38 -37.62 -23.50
N GLU A 540 -5.02 -36.40 -23.11
CA GLU A 540 -5.92 -35.47 -22.41
C GLU A 540 -6.45 -34.37 -23.32
N GLY A 541 -7.62 -33.80 -22.95
CA GLY A 541 -8.18 -32.65 -23.63
C GLY A 541 -8.73 -32.98 -25.04
N VAL A 542 -9.12 -34.21 -25.31
CA VAL A 542 -9.73 -34.62 -26.60
C VAL A 542 -11.12 -34.00 -26.74
N GLU A 543 -11.31 -33.14 -27.74
CA GLU A 543 -12.55 -32.39 -27.95
C GLU A 543 -13.35 -32.85 -29.17
N SER A 544 -12.74 -33.58 -30.10
CA SER A 544 -13.40 -34.05 -31.32
C SER A 544 -13.16 -35.53 -31.62
N ALA A 545 -14.08 -36.12 -32.41
CA ALA A 545 -13.94 -37.48 -32.89
C ALA A 545 -12.73 -37.66 -33.83
N ALA A 546 -12.37 -36.62 -34.58
CA ALA A 546 -11.20 -36.61 -35.44
C ALA A 546 -9.89 -36.73 -34.63
N GLN A 547 -9.77 -35.96 -33.54
CA GLN A 547 -8.63 -36.07 -32.61
C GLN A 547 -8.55 -37.47 -31.99
N ALA A 548 -9.68 -38.00 -31.52
CA ALA A 548 -9.73 -39.34 -30.92
C ALA A 548 -9.26 -40.43 -31.91
N GLU A 549 -9.68 -40.38 -33.17
CA GLU A 549 -9.27 -41.35 -34.19
C GLU A 549 -7.79 -41.21 -34.55
N GLN A 550 -7.26 -39.98 -34.68
CA GLN A 550 -5.83 -39.76 -34.94
C GLN A 550 -4.96 -40.27 -33.79
N LEU A 551 -5.36 -40.01 -32.53
CA LEU A 551 -4.66 -40.51 -31.36
C LEU A 551 -4.70 -42.06 -31.30
N ARG A 552 -5.80 -42.65 -31.65
CA ARG A 552 -5.93 -44.13 -31.80
C ARG A 552 -4.96 -44.67 -32.85
N LEU A 553 -4.82 -43.98 -34.00
CA LEU A 553 -3.91 -44.38 -35.08
C LEU A 553 -2.44 -44.20 -34.70
N THR A 554 -2.10 -43.19 -33.85
CA THR A 554 -0.74 -43.01 -33.29
C THR A 554 -0.40 -44.07 -32.24
N GLY A 555 -1.38 -44.83 -31.76
CA GLY A 555 -1.21 -45.92 -30.79
C GLY A 555 -1.44 -45.51 -29.34
N CYS A 556 -2.09 -44.37 -29.05
CA CYS A 556 -2.51 -44.05 -27.70
C CYS A 556 -3.50 -45.09 -27.18
N ASP A 557 -3.37 -45.50 -25.92
CA ASP A 557 -4.16 -46.59 -25.33
C ASP A 557 -5.53 -46.10 -24.86
N SER A 558 -5.56 -44.94 -24.22
CA SER A 558 -6.77 -44.34 -23.67
C SER A 558 -6.81 -42.82 -23.88
N ALA A 559 -7.99 -42.25 -23.69
CA ALA A 559 -8.20 -40.83 -23.85
C ALA A 559 -9.25 -40.27 -22.88
N GLN A 560 -9.12 -38.99 -22.59
CA GLN A 560 -10.01 -38.21 -21.77
C GLN A 560 -10.24 -36.84 -22.42
N GLY A 561 -11.45 -36.30 -22.34
CA GLY A 561 -11.76 -34.99 -22.88
C GLY A 561 -13.24 -34.78 -23.09
N TRP A 562 -13.63 -33.60 -23.54
CA TRP A 562 -15.04 -33.24 -23.72
C TRP A 562 -15.76 -34.07 -24.80
N HIS A 563 -15.01 -34.64 -25.72
CA HIS A 563 -15.57 -35.58 -26.69
C HIS A 563 -16.19 -36.80 -26.00
N PHE A 564 -15.57 -37.36 -24.97
CA PHE A 564 -16.05 -38.52 -24.24
C PHE A 564 -16.98 -38.17 -23.09
N GLY A 565 -16.84 -36.99 -22.52
CA GLY A 565 -17.67 -36.47 -21.45
C GLY A 565 -16.96 -35.39 -20.61
N ARG A 566 -17.76 -34.52 -20.03
CA ARG A 566 -17.29 -33.58 -19.03
C ARG A 566 -17.26 -34.25 -17.67
N ALA A 567 -16.58 -33.63 -16.70
CA ALA A 567 -16.67 -34.04 -15.32
C ALA A 567 -18.12 -33.88 -14.83
N VAL A 568 -18.66 -34.94 -14.26
CA VAL A 568 -20.07 -35.04 -13.86
C VAL A 568 -20.19 -35.69 -12.47
N PRO A 569 -21.30 -35.47 -11.75
CA PRO A 569 -21.58 -36.18 -10.50
C PRO A 569 -21.63 -37.71 -10.69
N ALA A 570 -21.36 -38.45 -9.59
CA ALA A 570 -21.28 -39.90 -9.58
C ALA A 570 -22.50 -40.60 -10.19
N GLU A 571 -23.71 -40.06 -10.00
CA GLU A 571 -24.96 -40.60 -10.50
C GLU A 571 -25.05 -40.60 -12.05
N GLN A 572 -24.29 -39.75 -12.70
CA GLN A 572 -24.22 -39.75 -14.17
C GLN A 572 -23.24 -40.80 -14.69
N ILE A 573 -22.16 -41.10 -13.94
CA ILE A 573 -21.27 -42.21 -14.24
C ILE A 573 -21.99 -43.56 -14.09
N ASP A 574 -22.93 -43.68 -13.14
CA ASP A 574 -23.77 -44.88 -12.98
C ASP A 574 -24.45 -45.32 -14.30
N ARG A 575 -24.88 -44.34 -15.11
CA ARG A 575 -25.51 -44.63 -16.42
C ARG A 575 -24.54 -45.18 -17.45
N LEU A 576 -23.25 -44.78 -17.35
CA LEU A 576 -22.20 -45.27 -18.24
C LEU A 576 -21.72 -46.67 -17.84
N LEU A 577 -21.88 -47.05 -16.56
CA LEU A 577 -21.51 -48.36 -16.02
C LEU A 577 -22.61 -49.40 -16.18
N GLY A 578 -23.88 -48.98 -16.24
CA GLY A 578 -25.05 -49.87 -16.30
C GLY A 578 -25.58 -50.11 -17.71
N GLY A 579 -25.07 -49.45 -18.73
CA GLY A 579 -25.43 -49.60 -20.14
C GLY A 579 -24.37 -50.28 -20.94
#